data_d5d9adcc548632ee03058174c2f6eaf0
#
_entry.id   d5d9adcc548632ee03058174c2f6eaf0
#
_cell.length_a   1.000
_cell.length_b   1.000
_cell.length_c   1.000
_cell.angle_alpha   90.00
_cell.angle_beta   90.00
_cell.angle_gamma   90.00
#
_symmetry.space_group_name_H-M   'P 1'
#
loop_
_entity.id
_entity.type
_entity.pdbx_description
1 polymer ?
#
loop_
_entity_poly.entity_id
_entity_poly.type
_entity_poly.pdbx_seq_one_letter_code
_entity_poly.pdbx_strand_id
1 'polypeptide(L)'
;MLTRRLVLAPFVVILLCMAPHGAWVSVDATNGRSSDFDFSGGPDEGQVISGTYTVRTTNVANMDYINVEVQEGAIWSPVANITNTPWLTAWDTSAHADGEYQLRVQGTFTNSSTTGWVVSPTFTIDNTVPNGLSLSVANAIIGDGSSTINRAWFTTAESGTLDFAWTATDAHLSHATLTNVPGSGTPAQDGPGTLLNGWSWSPGDLEEGKWTPVLSVFDEGGNSAQTSIHIGIDRTGPVVGTPSLSVSPDTWSDASTLIFNGLGSNATDNGGSGIDTYHVRDSVDEWSDIGSAGFGSMGLSEGIRTIQFRAVDKVGNIGDVHSINMMIDRTAPIAGGWIFGSEITDSLMGALEVSIDATDANSGIDIASCSIEYGFDANGAGSVPDISTDWLNVGSGTTGNLSSAIDWSTRAGQYLSLRATLVDTAGNSAITAASHFLILPGLDFTVSDASLNRLIVRAGTQDPVLLEAQINTNEFYSGSVIVSIQSAPASRDSLTDWTTLNSVVLPSGSFIDQQEQISMNVTLLTAGEFDIRVIVDPENSIPERDEGNNEYFLLIGAADPQVIGSVSGFVPNLIILLIIGLFASVILNRRQSAC
;
A
#
# COMPACT_ATOMS: atom_id res chain seq x y z
N MET A 1 -18.69 -44.87 -2.97
CA MET A 1 -18.85 -45.85 -1.89
C MET A 1 -19.49 -45.14 -0.70
N LEU A 2 -20.78 -45.41 -0.53
CA LEU A 2 -21.59 -44.88 0.56
C LEU A 2 -21.24 -45.63 1.85
N THR A 3 -20.97 -44.89 2.93
CA THR A 3 -21.14 -45.42 4.27
C THR A 3 -21.96 -44.43 5.09
N ARG A 4 -23.23 -44.76 5.20
CA ARG A 4 -24.16 -44.18 6.17
C ARG A 4 -23.64 -44.51 7.57
N ARG A 5 -23.38 -43.51 8.40
CA ARG A 5 -23.31 -43.68 9.85
C ARG A 5 -24.63 -43.27 10.45
N LEU A 6 -25.23 -44.28 11.05
CA LEU A 6 -26.44 -44.24 11.85
C LEU A 6 -26.16 -43.38 13.11
N VAL A 7 -26.88 -42.28 13.26
CA VAL A 7 -26.85 -41.51 14.50
C VAL A 7 -27.83 -42.17 15.46
N LEU A 8 -27.30 -42.86 16.47
CA LEU A 8 -28.09 -43.30 17.62
C LEU A 8 -28.24 -42.06 18.54
N ALA A 9 -29.48 -41.65 18.73
CA ALA A 9 -29.85 -40.72 19.77
C ALA A 9 -29.63 -41.38 21.15
N PRO A 10 -29.04 -40.69 22.11
CA PRO A 10 -28.99 -41.21 23.47
C PRO A 10 -30.37 -41.11 24.13
N PHE A 11 -30.92 -42.25 24.47
CA PHE A 11 -32.04 -42.35 25.40
C PHE A 11 -31.61 -41.74 26.73
N VAL A 12 -32.27 -40.68 27.15
CA VAL A 12 -32.21 -40.19 28.53
C VAL A 12 -32.91 -41.18 29.39
N VAL A 13 -32.17 -42.01 30.10
CA VAL A 13 -32.67 -42.83 31.19
C VAL A 13 -32.77 -41.89 32.38
N ILE A 14 -33.98 -41.46 32.68
CA ILE A 14 -34.32 -40.86 33.96
C ILE A 14 -34.26 -41.99 34.98
N LEU A 15 -33.15 -42.09 35.71
CA LEU A 15 -33.05 -42.97 36.86
C LEU A 15 -33.77 -42.27 38.02
N LEU A 16 -35.04 -42.62 38.17
CA LEU A 16 -35.77 -42.29 39.40
C LEU A 16 -35.09 -43.06 40.53
N CYS A 17 -34.26 -42.40 41.31
CA CYS A 17 -33.81 -42.96 42.58
C CYS A 17 -35.00 -43.01 43.54
N MET A 18 -35.73 -44.12 43.50
CA MET A 18 -36.65 -44.43 44.61
C MET A 18 -35.79 -44.79 45.82
N ALA A 19 -35.70 -43.87 46.77
CA ALA A 19 -35.24 -44.21 48.09
C ALA A 19 -36.14 -45.28 48.68
N PRO A 20 -35.60 -46.31 49.36
CA PRO A 20 -36.45 -47.33 49.95
C PRO A 20 -37.24 -46.69 51.10
N HIS A 21 -38.52 -46.68 50.95
CA HIS A 21 -39.44 -46.32 52.03
C HIS A 21 -39.28 -47.34 53.12
N GLY A 22 -38.56 -46.95 54.17
CA GLY A 22 -38.53 -47.73 55.41
C GLY A 22 -39.92 -47.69 56.01
N ALA A 23 -40.61 -48.81 55.96
CA ALA A 23 -41.84 -48.96 56.76
C ALA A 23 -41.50 -48.93 58.21
N TRP A 24 -41.85 -47.89 58.92
CA TRP A 24 -41.77 -47.79 60.35
C TRP A 24 -42.89 -48.61 60.96
N VAL A 25 -42.54 -49.74 61.53
CA VAL A 25 -43.43 -50.51 62.35
C VAL A 25 -43.23 -50.08 63.84
N SER A 26 -44.09 -49.24 64.35
CA SER A 26 -44.16 -48.99 65.77
C SER A 26 -44.91 -50.18 66.44
N VAL A 27 -44.21 -50.97 67.19
CA VAL A 27 -44.84 -52.02 68.04
C VAL A 27 -45.15 -51.39 69.40
N ASP A 28 -46.40 -50.94 69.54
CA ASP A 28 -46.93 -50.61 70.86
C ASP A 28 -47.51 -51.86 71.50
N ALA A 29 -46.83 -52.34 72.57
CA ALA A 29 -47.16 -53.55 73.28
C ALA A 29 -48.05 -53.29 74.54
N THR A 30 -49.29 -52.79 74.29
CA THR A 30 -50.36 -52.97 75.32
C THR A 30 -51.75 -52.82 74.69
N ASN A 31 -52.51 -53.93 74.71
CA ASN A 31 -53.90 -54.10 74.37
C ASN A 31 -54.29 -54.18 72.90
N GLY A 32 -54.27 -55.37 72.42
CA GLY A 32 -55.05 -56.06 71.40
C GLY A 32 -56.08 -55.33 70.56
N ARG A 33 -55.74 -54.20 69.89
CA ARG A 33 -56.32 -53.68 68.70
C ARG A 33 -55.20 -52.95 67.93
N SER A 34 -54.70 -53.57 66.89
CA SER A 34 -53.91 -52.92 65.91
C SER A 34 -54.76 -51.81 65.27
N SER A 35 -54.56 -50.57 65.70
CA SER A 35 -55.08 -49.47 64.91
C SER A 35 -54.07 -49.26 63.76
N ASP A 36 -54.45 -49.71 62.55
CA ASP A 36 -53.67 -49.44 61.29
C ASP A 36 -53.64 -47.95 60.95
N PHE A 37 -53.93 -47.07 61.94
CA PHE A 37 -53.98 -45.64 61.77
C PHE A 37 -52.60 -45.01 62.09
N ASP A 38 -52.00 -44.45 61.06
CA ASP A 38 -50.67 -43.83 61.11
C ASP A 38 -50.51 -42.83 59.99
N PHE A 39 -49.43 -42.10 59.96
CA PHE A 39 -48.99 -41.38 58.80
C PHE A 39 -48.67 -42.36 57.65
N SER A 40 -49.24 -42.13 56.49
CA SER A 40 -48.85 -42.84 55.24
C SER A 40 -47.99 -41.95 54.32
N GLY A 41 -47.79 -40.70 54.69
CA GLY A 41 -46.94 -39.69 54.09
C GLY A 41 -46.93 -38.46 54.99
N GLY A 42 -46.16 -38.56 56.12
CA GLY A 42 -45.79 -37.47 57.03
C GLY A 42 -44.33 -37.07 56.79
N PRO A 43 -43.88 -36.06 57.53
CA PRO A 43 -42.48 -35.69 57.47
C PRO A 43 -41.60 -36.78 58.12
N ASP A 44 -40.47 -37.08 57.52
CA ASP A 44 -39.45 -37.96 58.03
C ASP A 44 -38.61 -37.27 59.18
N GLU A 45 -37.89 -38.04 59.94
CA GLU A 45 -37.02 -37.48 60.97
C GLU A 45 -35.90 -36.63 60.38
N GLY A 46 -35.81 -35.35 60.75
CA GLY A 46 -34.85 -34.40 60.26
C GLY A 46 -35.13 -33.90 58.85
N GLN A 47 -36.30 -34.27 58.29
CA GLN A 47 -36.69 -33.73 56.98
C GLN A 47 -36.86 -32.22 57.05
N VAL A 48 -36.37 -31.49 56.03
CA VAL A 48 -36.64 -30.06 55.85
C VAL A 48 -37.75 -29.90 54.85
N ILE A 49 -38.80 -29.14 55.19
CA ILE A 49 -39.94 -28.87 54.33
C ILE A 49 -40.21 -27.37 54.20
N SER A 50 -40.82 -26.98 53.10
CA SER A 50 -41.24 -25.58 52.85
C SER A 50 -42.54 -25.51 52.04
N GLY A 51 -43.15 -24.33 52.03
CA GLY A 51 -44.30 -24.02 51.18
C GLY A 51 -45.47 -24.95 51.45
N THR A 52 -45.96 -25.66 50.45
CA THR A 52 -47.10 -26.56 50.61
C THR A 52 -46.67 -28.00 50.78
N TYR A 53 -46.83 -28.54 51.99
CA TYR A 53 -46.54 -29.93 52.29
C TYR A 53 -47.85 -30.77 52.30
N THR A 54 -47.82 -31.97 51.74
CA THR A 54 -48.99 -32.86 51.73
C THR A 54 -48.89 -33.88 52.86
N VAL A 55 -49.73 -33.72 53.84
CA VAL A 55 -49.87 -34.69 54.93
C VAL A 55 -50.84 -35.77 54.51
N ARG A 56 -50.44 -37.04 54.68
CA ARG A 56 -51.27 -38.23 54.36
C ARG A 56 -51.36 -39.16 55.56
N THR A 57 -52.54 -39.77 55.78
CA THR A 57 -52.72 -40.82 56.74
C THR A 57 -53.19 -42.12 56.09
N THR A 58 -53.05 -43.23 56.83
CA THR A 58 -53.55 -44.53 56.39
C THR A 58 -55.06 -44.49 56.25
N ASN A 59 -55.57 -45.24 55.21
CA ASN A 59 -57.02 -45.35 54.96
C ASN A 59 -57.64 -46.43 55.86
N VAL A 60 -58.25 -45.99 56.96
CA VAL A 60 -58.92 -46.87 57.87
C VAL A 60 -60.47 -46.82 57.67
N ALA A 61 -61.15 -47.97 57.62
CA ALA A 61 -62.60 -48.07 57.43
C ALA A 61 -63.40 -47.38 58.50
N ASN A 62 -64.56 -46.79 58.15
CA ASN A 62 -65.47 -46.11 59.09
C ASN A 62 -64.91 -44.85 59.77
N MET A 63 -63.87 -44.22 59.17
CA MET A 63 -63.37 -42.94 59.61
C MET A 63 -64.33 -41.83 59.16
N ASP A 64 -64.66 -40.92 60.09
CA ASP A 64 -65.50 -39.74 59.81
C ASP A 64 -64.68 -38.54 59.47
N TYR A 65 -63.71 -38.24 60.28
CA TYR A 65 -62.72 -37.17 59.95
C TYR A 65 -61.41 -37.43 60.68
N ILE A 66 -60.35 -36.70 60.24
CA ILE A 66 -59.01 -36.73 60.84
C ILE A 66 -58.60 -35.29 61.15
N ASN A 67 -58.28 -35.09 62.46
CA ASN A 67 -57.63 -33.85 62.87
C ASN A 67 -56.14 -33.96 62.66
N VAL A 68 -55.57 -32.88 62.09
CA VAL A 68 -54.13 -32.67 61.92
C VAL A 68 -53.76 -31.43 62.68
N GLU A 69 -52.74 -31.57 63.59
CA GLU A 69 -52.21 -30.45 64.36
C GLU A 69 -50.71 -30.39 64.26
N VAL A 70 -50.14 -29.16 64.35
CA VAL A 70 -48.70 -28.90 64.39
C VAL A 70 -48.31 -28.40 65.74
N GLN A 71 -47.17 -28.84 66.28
CA GLN A 71 -46.61 -28.36 67.49
C GLN A 71 -45.85 -27.06 67.33
N GLU A 72 -46.30 -26.00 67.99
CA GLU A 72 -45.62 -24.73 68.09
C GLU A 72 -45.14 -24.48 69.47
N GLY A 73 -43.86 -24.74 69.74
CA GLY A 73 -43.32 -24.75 71.11
C GLY A 73 -43.98 -25.81 72.02
N ALA A 74 -44.75 -25.40 73.05
CA ALA A 74 -45.47 -26.30 73.95
C ALA A 74 -46.95 -26.48 73.54
N ILE A 75 -47.44 -25.85 72.45
CA ILE A 75 -48.87 -25.80 72.06
C ILE A 75 -49.07 -26.58 70.79
N TRP A 76 -50.18 -27.28 70.65
CA TRP A 76 -50.65 -27.92 69.44
C TRP A 76 -51.72 -27.04 68.79
N SER A 77 -51.45 -26.59 67.55
CA SER A 77 -52.33 -25.72 66.76
C SER A 77 -52.94 -26.53 65.64
N PRO A 78 -54.25 -26.35 65.34
CA PRO A 78 -54.89 -27.07 64.25
C PRO A 78 -54.34 -26.65 62.85
N VAL A 79 -54.03 -27.67 62.09
CA VAL A 79 -53.64 -27.52 60.66
C VAL A 79 -54.82 -27.76 59.73
N ALA A 80 -55.53 -28.89 59.98
CA ALA A 80 -56.67 -29.26 59.12
C ALA A 80 -57.60 -30.25 59.83
N ASN A 81 -58.85 -30.29 59.33
CA ASN A 81 -59.76 -31.35 59.58
C ASN A 81 -60.12 -32.02 58.27
N ILE A 82 -59.65 -33.26 58.05
CA ILE A 82 -59.85 -34.01 56.83
C ILE A 82 -61.15 -34.82 56.95
N THR A 83 -62.13 -34.54 56.12
CA THR A 83 -63.47 -35.14 56.19
C THR A 83 -63.75 -36.12 55.08
N ASN A 84 -62.89 -36.30 54.10
CA ASN A 84 -63.08 -37.12 52.93
C ASN A 84 -61.84 -37.91 52.50
N THR A 85 -62.05 -39.04 51.88
CA THR A 85 -60.99 -39.82 51.21
C THR A 85 -60.62 -39.20 49.88
N PRO A 86 -59.36 -39.26 49.46
CA PRO A 86 -58.25 -39.87 50.20
C PRO A 86 -57.89 -38.99 51.39
N TRP A 87 -57.53 -39.63 52.51
CA TRP A 87 -57.21 -38.97 53.77
C TRP A 87 -55.87 -38.22 53.66
N LEU A 88 -55.93 -37.03 53.02
CA LEU A 88 -54.78 -36.15 52.82
C LEU A 88 -55.20 -34.69 52.88
N THR A 89 -54.27 -33.84 53.29
CA THR A 89 -54.43 -32.37 53.25
C THR A 89 -53.15 -31.70 52.77
N ALA A 90 -53.31 -30.61 52.04
CA ALA A 90 -52.23 -29.70 51.76
C ALA A 90 -52.11 -28.73 52.93
N TRP A 91 -50.96 -28.68 53.50
CA TRP A 91 -50.58 -27.78 54.60
C TRP A 91 -49.66 -26.70 54.06
N ASP A 92 -50.04 -25.45 54.25
CA ASP A 92 -49.21 -24.30 53.90
C ASP A 92 -48.28 -23.98 55.10
N THR A 93 -47.00 -24.31 54.97
CA THR A 93 -46.02 -24.06 56.03
C THR A 93 -45.54 -22.62 56.05
N SER A 94 -45.84 -21.79 55.03
CA SER A 94 -45.37 -20.41 54.94
C SER A 94 -45.90 -19.50 56.07
N ALA A 95 -46.96 -19.92 56.76
CA ALA A 95 -47.52 -19.23 57.92
C ALA A 95 -46.72 -19.48 59.23
N HIS A 96 -45.81 -20.43 59.22
CA HIS A 96 -44.98 -20.80 60.36
C HIS A 96 -43.56 -20.24 60.24
N ALA A 97 -42.96 -19.89 61.37
CA ALA A 97 -41.55 -19.49 61.40
C ALA A 97 -40.66 -20.69 61.11
N ASP A 98 -39.45 -20.42 60.60
CA ASP A 98 -38.44 -21.48 60.43
C ASP A 98 -38.05 -22.07 61.80
N GLY A 99 -37.92 -23.42 61.85
CA GLY A 99 -37.59 -24.11 63.06
C GLY A 99 -38.04 -25.57 63.09
N GLU A 100 -37.81 -26.21 64.24
CA GLU A 100 -38.19 -27.62 64.49
C GLU A 100 -39.67 -27.75 64.89
N TYR A 101 -40.34 -28.71 64.24
CA TYR A 101 -41.76 -28.99 64.46
C TYR A 101 -42.05 -30.48 64.53
N GLN A 102 -43.21 -30.81 65.05
CA GLN A 102 -43.82 -32.12 64.95
C GLN A 102 -45.30 -31.96 64.53
N LEU A 103 -45.80 -32.90 63.74
CA LEU A 103 -47.22 -33.06 63.47
C LEU A 103 -47.82 -34.14 64.37
N ARG A 104 -49.08 -34.03 64.64
CA ARG A 104 -49.86 -35.14 65.15
C ARG A 104 -51.18 -35.27 64.41
N VAL A 105 -51.65 -36.51 64.32
CA VAL A 105 -52.92 -36.84 63.72
C VAL A 105 -53.79 -37.69 64.65
N GLN A 106 -55.08 -37.46 64.63
CA GLN A 106 -56.07 -38.25 65.32
C GLN A 106 -57.29 -38.46 64.42
N GLY A 107 -57.63 -39.72 64.26
CA GLY A 107 -58.85 -40.10 63.56
C GLY A 107 -60.04 -40.19 64.50
N THR A 108 -61.21 -39.76 63.97
CA THR A 108 -62.49 -39.93 64.61
C THR A 108 -63.38 -40.84 63.72
N PHE A 109 -63.87 -41.88 64.31
CA PHE A 109 -64.77 -42.83 63.60
C PHE A 109 -66.23 -42.36 63.62
N THR A 110 -67.03 -42.87 62.66
CA THR A 110 -68.50 -42.60 62.55
C THR A 110 -69.26 -42.92 63.85
N ASN A 111 -68.73 -43.72 64.74
CA ASN A 111 -69.30 -44.01 66.05
C ASN A 111 -68.82 -43.05 67.18
N SER A 112 -68.17 -41.97 66.80
CA SER A 112 -67.61 -40.96 67.67
C SER A 112 -66.45 -41.45 68.58
N SER A 113 -65.89 -42.66 68.40
CA SER A 113 -64.66 -43.05 69.02
C SER A 113 -63.49 -42.46 68.33
N THR A 114 -62.35 -42.25 69.02
CA THR A 114 -61.17 -41.68 68.46
C THR A 114 -59.97 -42.66 68.53
N THR A 115 -59.03 -42.49 67.64
CA THR A 115 -57.73 -43.12 67.77
C THR A 115 -56.93 -42.41 68.85
N GLY A 116 -55.82 -42.96 69.29
CA GLY A 116 -54.79 -42.17 70.00
C GLY A 116 -54.19 -41.12 69.02
N TRP A 117 -53.55 -40.15 69.61
CA TRP A 117 -52.73 -39.25 68.76
C TRP A 117 -51.50 -40.02 68.32
N VAL A 118 -51.20 -39.90 67.03
CA VAL A 118 -49.96 -40.34 66.36
C VAL A 118 -49.11 -39.12 66.11
N VAL A 119 -47.89 -39.08 66.61
CA VAL A 119 -46.97 -37.96 66.51
C VAL A 119 -45.90 -38.31 65.49
N SER A 120 -45.63 -37.36 64.55
CA SER A 120 -44.54 -37.52 63.60
C SER A 120 -43.15 -37.44 64.24
N PRO A 121 -42.09 -37.93 63.64
CA PRO A 121 -40.77 -37.51 63.94
C PRO A 121 -40.58 -35.98 63.94
N THR A 122 -39.52 -35.47 64.55
CA THR A 122 -39.18 -34.05 64.44
C THR A 122 -38.67 -33.75 63.08
N PHE A 123 -39.18 -32.69 62.47
CA PHE A 123 -38.79 -32.17 61.18
C PHE A 123 -38.55 -30.65 61.24
N THR A 124 -37.96 -30.06 60.24
CA THR A 124 -37.70 -28.62 60.14
C THR A 124 -38.57 -27.97 59.11
N ILE A 125 -39.21 -26.87 59.45
CA ILE A 125 -39.78 -25.93 58.48
C ILE A 125 -38.69 -24.91 58.13
N ASP A 126 -38.44 -24.72 56.83
CA ASP A 126 -37.53 -23.72 56.33
C ASP A 126 -38.17 -23.07 55.08
N ASN A 127 -38.76 -21.89 55.29
CA ASN A 127 -39.38 -21.10 54.23
C ASN A 127 -38.46 -19.95 53.74
N THR A 128 -37.26 -19.84 54.33
CA THR A 128 -36.31 -18.82 53.97
C THR A 128 -35.55 -19.25 52.74
N VAL A 129 -35.55 -18.40 51.71
CA VAL A 129 -34.78 -18.66 50.49
C VAL A 129 -33.27 -18.42 50.76
N PRO A 130 -32.38 -19.16 50.10
CA PRO A 130 -30.96 -18.88 50.15
C PRO A 130 -30.67 -17.42 49.83
N ASN A 131 -29.77 -16.78 50.56
CA ASN A 131 -29.42 -15.36 50.41
C ASN A 131 -27.91 -15.17 50.30
N GLY A 132 -27.46 -13.91 50.13
CA GLY A 132 -26.04 -13.59 49.97
C GLY A 132 -25.42 -14.19 48.70
N LEU A 133 -26.23 -14.42 47.68
CA LEU A 133 -25.77 -15.01 46.44
C LEU A 133 -24.78 -14.09 45.73
N SER A 134 -23.64 -14.64 45.37
CA SER A 134 -22.71 -14.02 44.40
C SER A 134 -22.26 -15.06 43.38
N LEU A 135 -22.01 -14.60 42.17
CA LEU A 135 -21.39 -15.39 41.11
C LEU A 135 -20.32 -14.53 40.46
N SER A 136 -19.13 -15.04 40.33
CA SER A 136 -18.00 -14.38 39.70
C SER A 136 -17.27 -15.34 38.77
N VAL A 137 -16.49 -14.80 37.84
CA VAL A 137 -15.61 -15.57 36.98
C VAL A 137 -14.22 -14.96 37.01
N ALA A 138 -13.21 -15.82 37.14
CA ALA A 138 -11.81 -15.42 37.20
C ALA A 138 -11.21 -15.31 35.80
N ASN A 139 -10.06 -14.62 35.69
CA ASN A 139 -9.21 -14.55 34.50
C ASN A 139 -9.85 -13.90 33.26
N ALA A 140 -10.88 -13.08 33.45
CA ALA A 140 -11.36 -12.24 32.38
C ALA A 140 -10.27 -11.24 31.96
N ILE A 141 -10.09 -11.05 30.67
CA ILE A 141 -9.14 -10.06 30.12
C ILE A 141 -9.66 -8.65 30.40
N ILE A 142 -10.95 -8.44 30.18
CA ILE A 142 -11.65 -7.20 30.52
C ILE A 142 -13.03 -7.51 31.10
N GLY A 143 -13.55 -6.56 31.88
CA GLY A 143 -14.87 -6.62 32.48
C GLY A 143 -14.94 -7.59 33.67
N ASP A 144 -15.96 -7.43 34.50
CA ASP A 144 -16.23 -8.27 35.69
C ASP A 144 -17.51 -9.10 35.55
N GLY A 145 -18.23 -8.95 34.46
CA GLY A 145 -19.48 -9.65 34.19
C GLY A 145 -20.70 -9.07 34.90
N SER A 146 -20.59 -7.97 35.62
CA SER A 146 -21.67 -7.38 36.42
C SER A 146 -22.85 -6.89 35.58
N SER A 147 -22.64 -6.67 34.29
CA SER A 147 -23.69 -6.22 33.36
C SER A 147 -23.37 -6.59 31.90
N THR A 148 -24.34 -6.38 31.02
CA THR A 148 -24.12 -6.57 29.57
C THR A 148 -23.08 -5.61 28.98
N ILE A 149 -22.86 -4.44 29.60
CA ILE A 149 -21.87 -3.44 29.18
C ILE A 149 -20.50 -3.80 29.75
N ASN A 150 -20.47 -4.26 31.02
CA ASN A 150 -19.25 -4.67 31.70
C ASN A 150 -19.08 -6.20 31.70
N ARG A 151 -19.30 -6.80 30.53
CA ARG A 151 -19.19 -8.25 30.32
C ARG A 151 -17.77 -8.73 30.54
N ALA A 152 -17.63 -9.86 31.23
CA ALA A 152 -16.33 -10.52 31.39
C ALA A 152 -15.95 -11.23 30.09
N TRP A 153 -14.93 -10.71 29.40
CA TRP A 153 -14.50 -11.23 28.11
C TRP A 153 -13.25 -12.08 28.21
N PHE A 154 -13.21 -13.12 27.39
CA PHE A 154 -12.14 -14.11 27.31
C PHE A 154 -11.73 -14.33 25.86
N THR A 155 -10.43 -14.65 25.67
CA THR A 155 -9.91 -15.22 24.43
C THR A 155 -9.27 -16.58 24.71
N THR A 156 -9.02 -17.37 23.67
CA THR A 156 -8.40 -18.69 23.83
C THR A 156 -6.92 -18.67 24.08
N ALA A 157 -6.26 -17.53 23.89
CA ALA A 157 -4.81 -17.47 23.91
C ALA A 157 -4.21 -17.47 25.33
N GLU A 158 -4.93 -16.97 26.35
CA GLU A 158 -4.34 -16.71 27.66
C GLU A 158 -5.08 -17.30 28.85
N SER A 159 -6.38 -17.60 28.73
CA SER A 159 -7.15 -18.18 29.85
C SER A 159 -7.37 -19.66 29.62
N GLY A 160 -6.62 -20.51 30.29
CA GLY A 160 -6.78 -21.96 30.19
C GLY A 160 -8.18 -22.45 30.53
N THR A 161 -8.90 -21.75 31.42
CA THR A 161 -10.22 -22.16 31.95
C THR A 161 -11.08 -20.95 32.28
N LEU A 162 -12.40 -21.16 32.25
CA LEU A 162 -13.38 -20.24 32.87
C LEU A 162 -13.64 -20.73 34.30
N ASP A 163 -13.07 -20.08 35.27
CA ASP A 163 -13.19 -20.48 36.66
C ASP A 163 -14.30 -19.66 37.32
N PHE A 164 -15.45 -20.30 37.52
CA PHE A 164 -16.57 -19.71 38.24
C PHE A 164 -16.43 -19.94 39.74
N ALA A 165 -16.66 -18.90 40.52
CA ALA A 165 -16.77 -18.96 41.95
C ALA A 165 -18.11 -18.37 42.41
N TRP A 166 -18.73 -18.98 43.40
CA TRP A 166 -20.01 -18.53 43.94
C TRP A 166 -20.09 -18.64 45.46
N THR A 167 -20.97 -17.85 46.03
CA THR A 167 -21.31 -17.92 47.45
C THR A 167 -22.82 -17.85 47.62
N ALA A 168 -23.30 -18.49 48.67
CA ALA A 168 -24.65 -18.34 49.20
C ALA A 168 -24.63 -18.67 50.71
N THR A 169 -25.63 -18.19 51.45
CA THR A 169 -25.84 -18.48 52.87
C THR A 169 -27.26 -18.92 53.10
N ASP A 170 -27.39 -20.04 53.77
CA ASP A 170 -28.66 -20.60 54.21
C ASP A 170 -28.38 -21.62 55.30
N ALA A 171 -29.38 -21.93 56.19
CA ALA A 171 -29.23 -22.91 57.26
C ALA A 171 -29.22 -24.35 56.72
N HIS A 172 -29.89 -24.59 55.59
CA HIS A 172 -30.13 -25.93 55.06
C HIS A 172 -29.82 -25.97 53.54
N LEU A 173 -28.66 -25.41 53.14
CA LEU A 173 -28.24 -25.48 51.74
C LEU A 173 -28.21 -26.93 51.23
N SER A 174 -28.85 -27.17 50.08
CA SER A 174 -28.92 -28.47 49.42
C SER A 174 -27.93 -28.60 48.28
N HIS A 175 -28.13 -27.82 47.23
CA HIS A 175 -27.30 -27.87 46.03
C HIS A 175 -27.36 -26.55 45.24
N ALA A 176 -26.43 -26.41 44.29
CA ALA A 176 -26.46 -25.33 43.35
C ALA A 176 -26.33 -25.88 41.93
N THR A 177 -26.92 -25.17 40.97
CA THR A 177 -26.79 -25.46 39.53
C THR A 177 -26.33 -24.22 38.80
N LEU A 178 -25.48 -24.40 37.82
CA LEU A 178 -25.06 -23.34 36.88
C LEU A 178 -25.56 -23.70 35.48
N THR A 179 -26.35 -22.82 34.88
CA THR A 179 -26.96 -23.02 33.58
C THR A 179 -26.54 -21.91 32.59
N ASN A 180 -26.83 -22.06 31.29
CA ASN A 180 -26.53 -21.09 30.25
C ASN A 180 -25.04 -20.71 30.18
N VAL A 181 -24.18 -21.71 30.36
CA VAL A 181 -22.72 -21.61 30.22
C VAL A 181 -22.34 -21.89 28.74
N PRO A 182 -21.17 -21.39 28.28
CA PRO A 182 -20.65 -21.73 26.96
C PRO A 182 -20.40 -23.23 26.81
N GLY A 183 -20.70 -23.78 25.63
CA GLY A 183 -20.45 -25.19 25.31
C GLY A 183 -21.63 -26.14 25.59
N SER A 184 -21.46 -27.40 25.21
CA SER A 184 -22.50 -28.43 25.28
C SER A 184 -22.46 -29.29 26.57
N GLY A 185 -21.63 -28.92 27.53
CA GLY A 185 -21.50 -29.64 28.80
C GLY A 185 -22.74 -29.51 29.68
N THR A 186 -23.12 -30.58 30.41
CA THR A 186 -24.09 -30.49 31.50
C THR A 186 -23.50 -29.59 32.60
N PRO A 187 -24.28 -28.62 33.10
CA PRO A 187 -23.82 -27.81 34.20
C PRO A 187 -23.43 -28.71 35.36
N ALA A 188 -22.30 -28.43 36.01
CA ALA A 188 -21.94 -29.13 37.22
C ALA A 188 -23.00 -28.85 38.28
N GLN A 189 -23.40 -29.88 39.03
CA GLN A 189 -24.33 -29.78 40.12
C GLN A 189 -23.57 -30.14 41.39
N ASP A 190 -23.55 -29.22 42.34
CA ASP A 190 -23.06 -29.53 43.68
C ASP A 190 -24.17 -30.22 44.46
N GLY A 191 -23.90 -31.41 44.96
CA GLY A 191 -24.87 -32.22 45.68
C GLY A 191 -24.96 -31.87 47.16
N PRO A 192 -25.92 -32.49 47.87
CA PRO A 192 -26.10 -32.27 49.31
C PRO A 192 -24.82 -32.54 50.10
N GLY A 193 -24.40 -31.59 50.88
CA GLY A 193 -23.27 -31.73 51.82
C GLY A 193 -21.89 -31.32 51.29
N THR A 194 -21.72 -31.02 50.04
CA THR A 194 -20.48 -30.54 49.43
C THR A 194 -20.76 -29.51 48.35
N LEU A 195 -20.99 -28.28 48.75
CA LEU A 195 -21.05 -27.18 47.78
C LEU A 195 -19.62 -26.81 47.38
N LEU A 196 -19.25 -27.18 46.17
CA LEU A 196 -17.99 -26.75 45.58
C LEU A 196 -18.13 -25.29 45.11
N ASN A 197 -17.21 -24.44 45.51
CA ASN A 197 -17.28 -22.99 45.23
C ASN A 197 -16.84 -22.62 43.82
N GLY A 198 -16.94 -23.53 42.83
CA GLY A 198 -16.59 -23.19 41.45
C GLY A 198 -16.68 -24.34 40.45
N TRP A 199 -16.82 -23.98 39.22
CA TRP A 199 -16.72 -24.85 38.05
C TRP A 199 -15.69 -24.30 37.09
N SER A 200 -15.00 -25.21 36.41
CA SER A 200 -13.99 -24.83 35.41
C SER A 200 -14.39 -25.33 34.03
N TRP A 201 -14.29 -24.46 33.07
CA TRP A 201 -14.41 -24.78 31.63
C TRP A 201 -13.14 -24.40 30.90
N SER A 202 -12.77 -25.22 29.89
CA SER A 202 -11.71 -24.86 28.96
C SER A 202 -12.25 -23.97 27.87
N PRO A 203 -11.80 -22.73 27.73
CA PRO A 203 -12.26 -21.84 26.67
C PRO A 203 -11.88 -22.33 25.27
N GLY A 204 -10.86 -23.16 25.13
CA GLY A 204 -10.36 -23.66 23.85
C GLY A 204 -11.39 -24.42 23.01
N ASP A 205 -12.34 -25.06 23.68
CA ASP A 205 -13.38 -25.88 23.04
C ASP A 205 -14.72 -25.16 22.93
N LEU A 206 -14.79 -23.90 23.35
CA LEU A 206 -16.03 -23.15 23.42
C LEU A 206 -16.23 -22.34 22.13
N GLU A 207 -17.47 -22.26 21.69
CA GLU A 207 -17.88 -21.38 20.60
C GLU A 207 -17.72 -19.91 21.00
N GLU A 208 -17.42 -19.08 20.02
CA GLU A 208 -17.41 -17.63 20.17
C GLU A 208 -18.84 -17.10 20.38
N GLY A 209 -19.02 -16.18 21.35
CA GLY A 209 -20.35 -15.65 21.61
C GLY A 209 -20.51 -14.99 22.97
N LYS A 210 -21.78 -14.78 23.32
CA LYS A 210 -22.21 -14.09 24.56
C LYS A 210 -23.18 -14.98 25.33
N TRP A 211 -22.90 -15.17 26.61
CA TRP A 211 -23.71 -15.97 27.50
C TRP A 211 -24.07 -15.17 28.75
N THR A 212 -25.10 -15.66 29.44
CA THR A 212 -25.50 -15.16 30.76
C THR A 212 -25.66 -16.36 31.67
N PRO A 213 -24.57 -16.92 32.19
CA PRO A 213 -24.63 -17.98 33.19
C PRO A 213 -25.53 -17.58 34.34
N VAL A 214 -26.42 -18.50 34.75
CA VAL A 214 -27.36 -18.34 35.87
C VAL A 214 -27.05 -19.38 36.91
N LEU A 215 -26.69 -18.90 38.10
CA LEU A 215 -26.58 -19.72 39.30
C LEU A 215 -27.95 -19.81 39.97
N SER A 216 -28.43 -21.02 40.20
CA SER A 216 -29.60 -21.31 41.03
C SER A 216 -29.14 -22.09 42.23
N VAL A 217 -29.43 -21.58 43.41
CA VAL A 217 -29.10 -22.21 44.70
C VAL A 217 -30.39 -22.67 45.35
N PHE A 218 -30.40 -23.90 45.81
CA PHE A 218 -31.54 -24.56 46.45
C PHE A 218 -31.19 -24.96 47.89
N ASP A 219 -32.16 -24.84 48.75
CA ASP A 219 -32.09 -25.44 50.10
C ASP A 219 -32.71 -26.85 50.12
N GLU A 220 -32.67 -27.51 51.24
CA GLU A 220 -33.30 -28.84 51.46
C GLU A 220 -34.84 -28.76 51.51
N GLY A 221 -35.42 -27.60 51.83
CA GLY A 221 -36.84 -27.34 51.81
C GLY A 221 -37.42 -27.17 50.40
N GLY A 222 -36.53 -26.90 49.40
CA GLY A 222 -36.90 -26.68 48.04
C GLY A 222 -37.07 -25.21 47.66
N ASN A 223 -36.81 -24.26 48.58
CA ASN A 223 -36.74 -22.85 48.22
C ASN A 223 -35.50 -22.59 47.37
N SER A 224 -35.55 -21.56 46.54
CA SER A 224 -34.42 -21.25 45.66
C SER A 224 -34.25 -19.76 45.44
N ALA A 225 -33.01 -19.37 45.18
CA ALA A 225 -32.67 -18.04 44.74
C ALA A 225 -31.69 -18.10 43.56
N GLN A 226 -31.65 -17.04 42.77
CA GLN A 226 -30.85 -16.98 41.54
C GLN A 226 -30.04 -15.69 41.44
N THR A 227 -28.89 -15.81 40.82
CA THR A 227 -28.08 -14.68 40.37
C THR A 227 -27.44 -15.02 39.03
N SER A 228 -26.94 -14.03 38.30
CA SER A 228 -26.33 -14.24 36.98
C SER A 228 -25.12 -13.36 36.76
N ILE A 229 -24.27 -13.78 35.84
CA ILE A 229 -23.11 -13.04 35.38
C ILE A 229 -23.15 -12.98 33.84
N HIS A 230 -22.55 -11.95 33.25
CA HIS A 230 -22.45 -11.79 31.77
C HIS A 230 -21.05 -12.12 31.31
N ILE A 231 -20.89 -13.12 30.46
CA ILE A 231 -19.59 -13.52 29.91
C ILE A 231 -19.61 -13.49 28.38
N GLY A 232 -18.45 -13.30 27.77
CA GLY A 232 -18.24 -13.37 26.33
C GLY A 232 -16.94 -14.06 25.98
N ILE A 233 -16.95 -14.82 24.91
CA ILE A 233 -15.75 -15.42 24.32
C ILE A 233 -15.57 -14.80 22.96
N ASP A 234 -14.39 -14.21 22.72
CA ASP A 234 -14.03 -13.51 21.50
C ASP A 234 -12.65 -13.98 21.05
N ARG A 235 -12.59 -14.55 19.85
CA ARG A 235 -11.38 -15.13 19.25
C ARG A 235 -11.06 -14.54 17.89
N THR A 236 -11.98 -13.77 17.34
CA THR A 236 -11.89 -13.25 16.01
C THR A 236 -11.52 -11.77 16.05
N GLY A 237 -10.44 -11.41 15.38
CA GLY A 237 -10.05 -10.01 15.30
C GLY A 237 -11.02 -9.18 14.44
N PRO A 238 -11.13 -7.88 14.74
CA PRO A 238 -12.08 -7.00 14.06
C PRO A 238 -11.66 -6.69 12.62
N VAL A 239 -12.64 -6.35 11.80
CA VAL A 239 -12.43 -5.87 10.43
C VAL A 239 -12.47 -4.36 10.41
N VAL A 240 -11.48 -3.73 9.77
CA VAL A 240 -11.46 -2.26 9.58
C VAL A 240 -12.43 -1.83 8.47
N GLY A 241 -12.95 -0.62 8.59
CA GLY A 241 -13.67 0.03 7.50
C GLY A 241 -12.73 0.52 6.40
N THR A 242 -13.29 0.83 5.24
CA THR A 242 -12.52 1.46 4.15
C THR A 242 -12.23 2.92 4.52
N PRO A 243 -10.96 3.33 4.62
CA PRO A 243 -10.65 4.71 4.96
C PRO A 243 -10.94 5.68 3.80
N SER A 244 -11.29 6.90 4.15
CA SER A 244 -11.21 8.05 3.26
C SER A 244 -9.80 8.63 3.33
N LEU A 245 -9.17 8.87 2.18
CA LEU A 245 -7.78 9.27 2.06
C LEU A 245 -7.65 10.65 1.45
N SER A 246 -6.64 11.43 1.88
CA SER A 246 -6.31 12.73 1.27
C SER A 246 -5.57 12.61 -0.06
N VAL A 247 -5.02 11.44 -0.35
CA VAL A 247 -4.29 11.11 -1.58
C VAL A 247 -5.01 9.96 -2.25
N SER A 248 -5.23 10.06 -3.56
CA SER A 248 -5.90 8.99 -4.32
C SER A 248 -4.99 7.76 -4.44
N PRO A 249 -5.51 6.55 -4.16
CA PRO A 249 -4.79 5.31 -4.39
C PRO A 249 -4.43 5.10 -5.87
N ASP A 250 -3.36 4.35 -6.12
CA ASP A 250 -2.92 3.92 -7.45
C ASP A 250 -2.73 5.06 -8.48
N THR A 251 -2.53 6.29 -7.99
CA THR A 251 -2.21 7.47 -8.79
C THR A 251 -0.98 8.16 -8.24
N TRP A 252 -0.12 8.67 -9.13
CA TRP A 252 1.05 9.44 -8.71
C TRP A 252 0.66 10.76 -8.06
N SER A 253 1.37 11.13 -7.00
CA SER A 253 1.16 12.36 -6.24
C SER A 253 2.47 12.84 -5.61
N ASP A 254 2.62 14.14 -5.51
CA ASP A 254 3.73 14.82 -4.81
C ASP A 254 3.54 14.91 -3.28
N ALA A 255 2.47 14.36 -2.76
CA ALA A 255 2.11 14.46 -1.35
C ALA A 255 3.19 13.90 -0.42
N SER A 256 3.54 14.64 0.62
CA SER A 256 4.48 14.21 1.67
C SER A 256 3.79 13.52 2.85
N THR A 257 2.47 13.66 2.95
CA THR A 257 1.68 13.18 4.09
C THR A 257 0.36 12.61 3.61
N LEU A 258 0.02 11.44 4.10
CA LEU A 258 -1.30 10.84 3.98
C LEU A 258 -2.13 11.20 5.21
N ILE A 259 -3.30 11.80 5.00
CA ILE A 259 -4.34 11.93 6.02
C ILE A 259 -5.40 10.89 5.71
N PHE A 260 -5.80 10.14 6.72
CA PHE A 260 -6.83 9.11 6.59
C PHE A 260 -7.86 9.25 7.72
N ASN A 261 -9.10 8.91 7.43
CA ASN A 261 -10.18 8.87 8.40
C ASN A 261 -11.20 7.78 8.04
N GLY A 262 -12.15 7.53 8.94
CA GLY A 262 -13.27 6.63 8.67
C GLY A 262 -12.94 5.14 8.80
N LEU A 263 -11.78 4.75 9.34
CA LEU A 263 -11.46 3.35 9.63
C LEU A 263 -12.55 2.69 10.48
N GLY A 264 -13.17 3.47 11.39
CA GLY A 264 -14.27 3.02 12.25
C GLY A 264 -15.65 3.03 11.60
N SER A 265 -15.83 3.69 10.45
CA SER A 265 -17.18 3.95 9.90
C SER A 265 -17.95 2.70 9.51
N ASN A 266 -17.27 1.62 9.12
CA ASN A 266 -17.86 0.30 8.81
C ASN A 266 -17.01 -0.81 9.45
N ALA A 267 -16.24 -0.46 10.46
CA ALA A 267 -15.48 -1.46 11.20
C ALA A 267 -16.43 -2.33 12.01
N THR A 268 -16.20 -3.62 12.03
CA THR A 268 -17.02 -4.59 12.74
C THR A 268 -16.15 -5.54 13.54
N ASP A 269 -16.65 -5.86 14.70
CA ASP A 269 -16.13 -6.91 15.56
C ASP A 269 -17.26 -7.92 15.83
N ASN A 270 -17.86 -8.43 14.80
CA ASN A 270 -18.93 -9.44 14.65
C ASN A 270 -19.55 -10.00 15.94
N GLY A 271 -19.90 -9.11 16.89
CA GLY A 271 -20.49 -9.51 18.16
C GLY A 271 -19.46 -9.78 19.27
N GLY A 272 -18.18 -9.57 19.04
CA GLY A 272 -17.08 -9.72 19.98
C GLY A 272 -16.99 -8.65 21.06
N SER A 273 -15.79 -8.46 21.58
CA SER A 273 -15.46 -7.57 22.71
C SER A 273 -15.51 -6.07 22.35
N GLY A 274 -15.49 -5.78 21.08
CA GLY A 274 -15.46 -4.44 20.51
C GLY A 274 -14.04 -3.96 20.24
N ILE A 275 -13.91 -3.06 19.27
CA ILE A 275 -12.63 -2.53 18.83
C ILE A 275 -12.01 -1.68 19.94
N ASP A 276 -10.73 -1.92 20.21
CA ASP A 276 -9.91 -1.15 21.16
C ASP A 276 -9.14 -0.06 20.40
N THR A 277 -8.35 -0.46 19.40
CA THR A 277 -7.49 0.47 18.67
C THR A 277 -7.33 0.11 17.20
N TYR A 278 -6.87 1.08 16.42
CA TYR A 278 -6.47 0.91 15.03
C TYR A 278 -4.96 1.09 14.90
N HIS A 279 -4.38 0.33 14.01
CA HIS A 279 -2.97 0.41 13.66
C HIS A 279 -2.80 0.74 12.19
N VAL A 280 -1.75 1.50 11.90
CA VAL A 280 -1.33 1.83 10.52
C VAL A 280 0.17 1.60 10.37
N ARG A 281 0.60 1.26 9.17
CA ARG A 281 2.01 1.26 8.78
C ARG A 281 2.19 1.44 7.27
N ASP A 282 3.36 1.85 6.83
CA ASP A 282 3.92 1.41 5.55
C ASP A 282 4.33 -0.07 5.70
N SER A 283 4.15 -0.87 4.70
CA SER A 283 4.39 -2.33 4.75
C SER A 283 5.81 -2.72 5.16
N VAL A 284 6.76 -1.82 5.03
CA VAL A 284 8.18 -2.00 5.42
C VAL A 284 8.46 -1.58 6.87
N ASP A 285 7.53 -0.91 7.53
CA ASP A 285 7.68 -0.34 8.87
C ASP A 285 6.97 -1.19 9.93
N GLU A 286 7.25 -0.88 11.19
CA GLU A 286 6.50 -1.41 12.33
C GLU A 286 5.09 -0.79 12.42
N TRP A 287 4.18 -1.50 13.06
CA TRP A 287 2.83 -1.02 13.28
C TRP A 287 2.80 0.15 14.28
N SER A 288 2.16 1.23 13.89
CA SER A 288 1.89 2.38 14.74
C SER A 288 0.44 2.34 15.24
N ASP A 289 0.27 2.43 16.55
CA ASP A 289 -1.04 2.59 17.19
C ASP A 289 -1.54 4.02 17.00
N ILE A 290 -2.77 4.16 16.49
CA ILE A 290 -3.42 5.46 16.25
C ILE A 290 -4.66 5.66 17.13
N GLY A 291 -4.86 4.79 18.13
CA GLY A 291 -5.97 4.84 19.05
C GLY A 291 -7.31 4.44 18.45
N SER A 292 -8.36 4.60 19.25
CA SER A 292 -9.72 4.13 18.92
C SER A 292 -10.50 5.06 17.98
N ALA A 293 -9.97 6.23 17.65
CA ALA A 293 -10.68 7.24 16.85
C ALA A 293 -10.78 6.88 15.35
N GLY A 294 -9.90 6.02 14.85
CA GLY A 294 -9.92 5.54 13.46
C GLY A 294 -9.57 6.61 12.41
N PHE A 295 -8.81 7.63 12.80
CA PHE A 295 -8.27 8.66 11.90
C PHE A 295 -6.85 9.03 12.30
N GLY A 296 -6.09 9.58 11.37
CA GLY A 296 -4.72 10.00 11.63
C GLY A 296 -4.01 10.53 10.40
N SER A 297 -2.70 10.67 10.55
CA SER A 297 -1.82 11.02 9.44
C SER A 297 -0.50 10.29 9.57
N MET A 298 0.14 10.05 8.42
CA MET A 298 1.48 9.48 8.35
C MET A 298 2.29 10.12 7.23
N GLY A 299 3.61 10.16 7.41
CA GLY A 299 4.52 10.56 6.35
C GLY A 299 4.56 9.52 5.23
N LEU A 300 4.67 9.99 3.99
CA LEU A 300 4.83 9.13 2.82
C LEU A 300 6.27 9.23 2.32
N SER A 301 6.89 8.10 2.07
CA SER A 301 8.17 8.00 1.38
C SER A 301 7.95 7.92 -0.13
N GLU A 302 8.93 8.32 -0.92
CA GLU A 302 8.87 8.20 -2.38
C GLU A 302 8.82 6.76 -2.88
N GLY A 303 8.26 6.58 -4.06
CA GLY A 303 8.08 5.31 -4.74
C GLY A 303 6.68 4.72 -4.53
N ILE A 304 6.53 3.47 -4.94
CA ILE A 304 5.29 2.72 -4.72
C ILE A 304 5.33 2.18 -3.30
N ARG A 305 4.32 2.56 -2.50
CA ARG A 305 4.18 2.21 -1.09
C ARG A 305 2.87 1.46 -0.86
N THR A 306 2.91 0.49 0.03
CA THR A 306 1.70 -0.22 0.46
C THR A 306 1.38 0.18 1.89
N ILE A 307 0.37 0.99 2.05
CA ILE A 307 -0.12 1.40 3.37
C ILE A 307 -1.10 0.35 3.87
N GLN A 308 -0.91 -0.07 5.10
CA GLN A 308 -1.66 -1.14 5.73
C GLN A 308 -2.37 -0.65 6.98
N PHE A 309 -3.62 -1.06 7.13
CA PHE A 309 -4.47 -0.78 8.28
C PHE A 309 -4.97 -2.08 8.88
N ARG A 310 -5.08 -2.13 10.20
CA ARG A 310 -5.75 -3.20 10.92
C ARG A 310 -6.38 -2.66 12.20
N ALA A 311 -7.31 -3.41 12.77
CA ALA A 311 -7.85 -3.13 14.09
C ALA A 311 -7.42 -4.21 15.08
N VAL A 312 -7.47 -3.87 16.35
CA VAL A 312 -7.28 -4.77 17.49
C VAL A 312 -8.49 -4.60 18.38
N ASP A 313 -9.05 -5.70 18.85
CA ASP A 313 -10.17 -5.68 19.80
C ASP A 313 -9.69 -5.52 21.24
N LYS A 314 -10.66 -5.42 22.16
CA LYS A 314 -10.39 -5.21 23.58
C LYS A 314 -9.80 -6.42 24.30
N VAL A 315 -9.83 -7.60 23.71
CA VAL A 315 -9.20 -8.80 24.25
C VAL A 315 -7.88 -9.15 23.55
N GLY A 316 -7.45 -8.31 22.59
CA GLY A 316 -6.15 -8.40 21.95
C GLY A 316 -6.12 -9.21 20.66
N ASN A 317 -7.27 -9.65 20.10
CA ASN A 317 -7.27 -10.29 18.79
C ASN A 317 -6.99 -9.25 17.70
N ILE A 318 -6.14 -9.63 16.75
CA ILE A 318 -5.69 -8.79 15.66
C ILE A 318 -6.52 -9.13 14.43
N GLY A 319 -7.13 -8.12 13.84
CA GLY A 319 -7.93 -8.26 12.64
C GLY A 319 -7.12 -8.35 11.34
N ASP A 320 -7.81 -8.66 10.26
CA ASP A 320 -7.23 -8.73 8.93
C ASP A 320 -6.66 -7.38 8.47
N VAL A 321 -5.61 -7.47 7.66
CA VAL A 321 -4.91 -6.29 7.13
C VAL A 321 -5.62 -5.78 5.88
N HIS A 322 -6.05 -4.53 5.90
CA HIS A 322 -6.50 -3.80 4.72
C HIS A 322 -5.30 -3.06 4.11
N SER A 323 -4.99 -3.31 2.84
CA SER A 323 -3.82 -2.76 2.15
C SER A 323 -4.23 -1.84 1.01
N ILE A 324 -3.54 -0.71 0.86
CA ILE A 324 -3.77 0.30 -0.16
C ILE A 324 -2.42 0.73 -0.75
N ASN A 325 -2.33 0.79 -2.08
CA ASN A 325 -1.12 1.27 -2.73
C ASN A 325 -1.15 2.79 -2.89
N MET A 326 -0.03 3.42 -2.56
CA MET A 326 0.25 4.83 -2.78
C MET A 326 1.44 4.95 -3.74
N MET A 327 1.34 5.85 -4.69
CA MET A 327 2.39 6.12 -5.67
C MET A 327 2.85 7.55 -5.47
N ILE A 328 4.05 7.71 -4.90
CA ILE A 328 4.57 9.00 -4.43
C ILE A 328 5.84 9.37 -5.19
N ASP A 329 5.80 10.56 -5.76
CA ASP A 329 6.94 11.14 -6.45
C ASP A 329 7.01 12.65 -6.17
N ARG A 330 8.14 13.09 -5.63
CA ARG A 330 8.44 14.51 -5.34
C ARG A 330 9.69 14.98 -6.06
N THR A 331 10.22 14.13 -6.94
CA THR A 331 11.42 14.42 -7.69
C THR A 331 11.02 14.97 -9.06
N ALA A 332 11.48 16.17 -9.37
CA ALA A 332 11.18 16.78 -10.66
C ALA A 332 11.96 16.08 -11.80
N PRO A 333 11.43 16.10 -13.02
CA PRO A 333 12.08 15.54 -14.19
C PRO A 333 13.48 16.09 -14.45
N ILE A 334 14.32 15.26 -15.04
CA ILE A 334 15.68 15.61 -15.46
C ILE A 334 15.69 15.79 -16.97
N ALA A 335 16.17 16.96 -17.42
CA ALA A 335 16.38 17.23 -18.83
C ALA A 335 17.63 16.53 -19.38
N GLY A 336 17.52 15.97 -20.55
CA GLY A 336 18.65 15.50 -21.37
C GLY A 336 19.09 16.52 -22.39
N GLY A 337 19.54 16.05 -23.55
CA GLY A 337 20.02 16.89 -24.65
C GLY A 337 18.91 17.42 -25.55
N TRP A 338 19.21 18.52 -26.25
CA TRP A 338 18.39 19.02 -27.34
C TRP A 338 18.68 18.24 -28.61
N ILE A 339 17.63 17.97 -29.39
CA ILE A 339 17.68 17.28 -30.67
C ILE A 339 16.99 18.17 -31.69
N PHE A 340 17.59 18.29 -32.85
CA PHE A 340 17.09 19.11 -33.98
C PHE A 340 16.78 18.22 -35.18
N GLY A 341 15.70 18.52 -35.89
CA GLY A 341 15.32 17.83 -37.12
C GLY A 341 16.22 18.17 -38.30
N SER A 342 16.92 19.30 -38.25
CA SER A 342 17.91 19.75 -39.22
C SER A 342 18.97 20.62 -38.55
N GLU A 343 20.04 20.94 -39.30
CA GLU A 343 21.02 21.94 -38.85
C GLU A 343 20.38 23.32 -38.74
N ILE A 344 20.90 24.12 -37.84
CA ILE A 344 20.42 25.48 -37.58
C ILE A 344 21.24 26.44 -38.40
N THR A 345 20.73 26.79 -39.58
CA THR A 345 21.41 27.71 -40.51
C THR A 345 20.49 28.85 -40.93
N ASP A 346 21.04 29.92 -41.44
CA ASP A 346 20.27 31.06 -41.97
C ASP A 346 19.59 30.73 -43.29
N SER A 347 19.94 29.64 -43.95
CA SER A 347 19.27 29.13 -45.17
C SER A 347 18.12 28.17 -44.88
N LEU A 348 17.76 27.96 -43.65
CA LEU A 348 16.70 27.05 -43.26
C LEU A 348 15.35 27.46 -43.90
N MET A 349 14.77 26.58 -44.69
CA MET A 349 13.48 26.80 -45.33
C MET A 349 12.40 25.97 -44.64
N GLY A 350 11.51 26.63 -43.94
CA GLY A 350 10.39 25.94 -43.24
C GLY A 350 10.48 25.96 -41.72
N ALA A 351 9.75 25.05 -41.11
CA ALA A 351 9.74 24.92 -39.67
C ALA A 351 10.93 24.08 -39.18
N LEU A 352 11.59 24.52 -38.12
CA LEU A 352 12.64 23.74 -37.43
C LEU A 352 11.98 22.86 -36.36
N GLU A 353 12.09 21.56 -36.49
CA GLU A 353 11.71 20.63 -35.45
C GLU A 353 12.75 20.63 -34.33
N VAL A 354 12.29 20.80 -33.12
CA VAL A 354 13.13 20.73 -31.91
C VAL A 354 12.50 19.77 -30.91
N SER A 355 13.33 19.01 -30.24
CA SER A 355 12.89 18.16 -29.14
C SER A 355 13.92 18.15 -28.01
N ILE A 356 13.47 17.82 -26.82
CA ILE A 356 14.32 17.66 -25.65
C ILE A 356 14.09 16.29 -25.04
N ASP A 357 15.17 15.57 -24.78
CA ASP A 357 15.09 14.36 -23.98
C ASP A 357 14.74 14.72 -22.53
N ALA A 358 13.88 13.94 -21.94
CA ALA A 358 13.51 14.10 -20.54
C ALA A 358 13.33 12.72 -19.91
N THR A 359 13.79 12.59 -18.68
CA THR A 359 13.62 11.37 -17.89
C THR A 359 13.11 11.70 -16.52
N ASP A 360 12.27 10.84 -16.02
CA ASP A 360 11.83 10.83 -14.64
C ASP A 360 11.90 9.41 -14.08
N ALA A 361 12.31 9.28 -12.83
CA ALA A 361 12.65 7.97 -12.25
C ALA A 361 11.42 7.19 -11.74
N ASN A 362 10.35 7.90 -11.36
CA ASN A 362 9.21 7.31 -10.68
C ASN A 362 7.91 7.45 -11.47
N SER A 363 7.37 8.66 -11.54
CA SER A 363 6.04 8.89 -12.13
C SER A 363 6.05 8.98 -13.65
N GLY A 364 7.23 9.23 -14.22
CA GLY A 364 7.41 9.44 -15.66
C GLY A 364 6.94 10.82 -16.12
N ILE A 365 7.29 11.17 -17.36
CA ILE A 365 7.01 12.48 -17.95
C ILE A 365 5.53 12.60 -18.33
N ASP A 366 4.87 13.65 -17.91
CA ASP A 366 3.59 14.09 -18.45
C ASP A 366 3.85 15.00 -19.67
N ILE A 367 4.00 14.37 -20.84
CA ILE A 367 4.31 15.06 -22.08
C ILE A 367 3.31 16.18 -22.38
N ALA A 368 2.03 16.00 -22.03
CA ALA A 368 0.99 16.99 -22.33
C ALA A 368 1.15 18.29 -21.55
N SER A 369 1.73 18.20 -20.38
CA SER A 369 1.98 19.33 -19.47
C SER A 369 3.36 19.98 -19.67
N CYS A 370 4.25 19.35 -20.47
CA CYS A 370 5.52 19.94 -20.84
C CYS A 370 5.37 21.06 -21.88
N SER A 371 6.35 21.95 -21.96
CA SER A 371 6.41 22.99 -23.00
C SER A 371 7.85 23.36 -23.35
N ILE A 372 8.04 23.78 -24.60
CA ILE A 372 9.31 24.33 -25.11
C ILE A 372 9.09 25.80 -25.45
N GLU A 373 10.05 26.63 -25.06
CA GLU A 373 10.09 28.04 -25.36
C GLU A 373 11.40 28.39 -26.04
N TYR A 374 11.37 29.36 -26.96
CA TYR A 374 12.53 29.85 -27.72
C TYR A 374 12.63 31.36 -27.72
N GLY A 375 13.80 31.86 -27.94
CA GLY A 375 14.11 33.25 -28.19
C GLY A 375 15.37 33.40 -29.04
N PHE A 376 15.63 34.60 -29.56
CA PHE A 376 16.86 34.90 -30.29
C PHE A 376 17.70 35.92 -29.53
N ASP A 377 18.99 35.67 -29.42
CA ASP A 377 19.97 36.61 -28.89
C ASP A 377 20.82 37.16 -30.05
N ALA A 378 20.66 38.45 -30.33
CA ALA A 378 21.34 39.15 -31.39
C ALA A 378 22.80 39.55 -31.07
N ASN A 379 23.19 39.46 -29.79
CA ASN A 379 24.46 40.04 -29.33
C ASN A 379 25.63 39.07 -29.35
N GLY A 380 25.40 37.81 -29.72
CA GLY A 380 26.49 36.81 -29.87
C GLY A 380 27.18 36.43 -28.58
N ALA A 381 26.73 36.88 -27.43
CA ALA A 381 27.38 36.71 -26.16
C ALA A 381 26.86 35.52 -25.34
N GLY A 382 25.91 34.74 -25.88
CA GLY A 382 25.28 33.66 -25.11
C GLY A 382 24.50 34.19 -23.91
N SER A 383 24.16 35.46 -23.87
CA SER A 383 23.34 36.03 -22.84
C SER A 383 21.88 35.65 -23.10
N VAL A 384 21.29 35.00 -22.12
CA VAL A 384 19.85 34.70 -22.07
C VAL A 384 19.10 35.96 -22.49
N PRO A 385 18.07 35.87 -23.39
CA PRO A 385 17.12 36.96 -23.57
C PRO A 385 16.69 37.41 -22.18
N ASP A 386 17.06 38.61 -21.80
CA ASP A 386 17.11 39.03 -20.40
C ASP A 386 15.72 39.24 -19.79
N ILE A 387 14.65 38.82 -20.50
CA ILE A 387 13.30 39.12 -20.09
C ILE A 387 12.40 37.93 -20.36
N SER A 388 11.70 37.46 -19.35
CA SER A 388 10.65 36.43 -19.41
C SER A 388 9.52 36.73 -20.43
N THR A 389 9.45 37.94 -20.94
CA THR A 389 8.51 38.37 -21.99
C THR A 389 8.97 38.09 -23.39
N ASP A 390 10.25 37.79 -23.61
CA ASP A 390 10.83 37.58 -24.93
C ASP A 390 10.84 36.11 -25.34
N TRP A 391 10.43 35.21 -24.43
CA TRP A 391 10.28 33.80 -24.72
C TRP A 391 8.97 33.54 -25.47
N LEU A 392 9.09 32.88 -26.60
CA LEU A 392 7.96 32.47 -27.43
C LEU A 392 7.72 30.96 -27.26
N ASN A 393 6.47 30.58 -27.15
CA ASN A 393 6.12 29.16 -26.98
C ASN A 393 6.18 28.45 -28.33
N VAL A 394 6.91 27.32 -28.39
CA VAL A 394 6.94 26.43 -29.56
C VAL A 394 5.68 25.56 -29.59
N GLY A 395 5.17 25.15 -28.39
CA GLY A 395 4.02 24.27 -28.23
C GLY A 395 4.06 23.54 -26.90
N SER A 396 3.04 22.72 -26.67
CA SER A 396 3.02 21.79 -25.53
C SER A 396 3.73 20.50 -25.91
N GLY A 397 4.46 19.91 -24.95
CA GLY A 397 5.19 18.66 -25.14
C GLY A 397 6.71 18.83 -25.05
N THR A 398 7.40 17.73 -25.28
CA THR A 398 8.87 17.66 -25.36
C THR A 398 9.39 17.74 -26.81
N THR A 399 8.52 17.89 -27.77
CA THR A 399 8.80 18.06 -29.19
C THR A 399 7.90 19.16 -29.74
N GLY A 400 8.43 20.00 -30.59
CA GLY A 400 7.67 21.07 -31.25
C GLY A 400 8.36 21.58 -32.51
N ASN A 401 7.67 22.41 -33.25
CA ASN A 401 8.19 23.03 -34.45
C ASN A 401 8.28 24.54 -34.28
N LEU A 402 9.47 25.11 -34.42
CA LEU A 402 9.59 26.55 -34.59
C LEU A 402 8.91 26.97 -35.90
N SER A 403 8.14 28.05 -35.83
CA SER A 403 7.30 28.50 -36.93
C SER A 403 8.08 28.65 -38.24
N SER A 404 7.49 28.18 -39.34
CA SER A 404 8.00 28.43 -40.69
C SER A 404 7.96 29.90 -41.10
N ALA A 405 7.32 30.76 -40.31
CA ALA A 405 7.30 32.22 -40.56
C ALA A 405 8.55 32.93 -39.99
N ILE A 406 9.46 32.22 -39.34
CA ILE A 406 10.74 32.78 -38.89
C ILE A 406 11.60 33.06 -40.11
N ASP A 407 12.01 34.33 -40.27
CA ASP A 407 13.00 34.71 -41.26
C ASP A 407 14.40 34.37 -40.74
N TRP A 408 14.92 33.26 -41.18
CA TRP A 408 16.24 32.77 -40.80
C TRP A 408 17.36 33.54 -41.53
N SER A 409 17.10 34.10 -42.71
CA SER A 409 18.12 34.74 -43.58
C SER A 409 18.85 35.94 -42.96
N THR A 410 18.30 36.48 -41.88
CA THR A 410 18.87 37.62 -41.14
C THR A 410 19.53 37.22 -39.85
N ARG A 411 19.71 35.92 -39.58
CA ARG A 411 20.06 35.41 -38.24
C ARG A 411 21.41 34.73 -38.13
N ALA A 412 22.16 34.63 -39.21
CA ALA A 412 23.54 34.11 -39.15
C ALA A 412 24.36 34.85 -38.09
N GLY A 413 25.07 34.12 -37.24
CA GLY A 413 25.85 34.66 -36.15
C GLY A 413 25.05 35.03 -34.89
N GLN A 414 23.71 34.94 -34.91
CA GLN A 414 22.87 35.01 -33.70
C GLN A 414 22.78 33.66 -33.02
N TYR A 415 22.29 33.65 -31.78
CA TYR A 415 21.99 32.41 -31.08
C TYR A 415 20.49 32.16 -31.01
N LEU A 416 20.07 30.94 -31.33
CA LEU A 416 18.78 30.39 -30.95
C LEU A 416 18.90 29.92 -29.50
N SER A 417 18.09 30.50 -28.63
CA SER A 417 18.02 30.11 -27.22
C SER A 417 16.78 29.27 -27.00
N LEU A 418 16.93 28.14 -26.35
CA LEU A 418 15.85 27.21 -26.00
C LEU A 418 15.81 26.94 -24.50
N ARG A 419 14.61 26.86 -23.95
CA ARG A 419 14.36 26.30 -22.64
C ARG A 419 13.10 25.44 -22.64
N ALA A 420 12.99 24.53 -21.71
CA ALA A 420 11.81 23.70 -21.54
C ALA A 420 11.30 23.75 -20.10
N THR A 421 9.99 23.71 -19.96
CA THR A 421 9.33 23.34 -18.71
C THR A 421 8.94 21.88 -18.83
N LEU A 422 9.50 21.04 -17.97
CA LEU A 422 9.23 19.61 -17.90
C LEU A 422 8.35 19.35 -16.69
N VAL A 423 7.34 18.52 -16.87
CA VAL A 423 6.39 18.14 -15.81
C VAL A 423 6.26 16.63 -15.81
N ASP A 424 6.23 16.03 -14.62
CA ASP A 424 5.97 14.60 -14.44
C ASP A 424 4.49 14.31 -14.19
N THR A 425 4.15 13.04 -14.12
CA THR A 425 2.77 12.61 -13.88
C THR A 425 2.28 12.90 -12.45
N ALA A 426 3.20 13.10 -11.49
CA ALA A 426 2.87 13.50 -10.13
C ALA A 426 2.63 15.02 -9.98
N GLY A 427 3.02 15.81 -10.99
CA GLY A 427 2.87 17.27 -11.03
C GLY A 427 4.13 18.04 -10.62
N ASN A 428 5.26 17.36 -10.35
CA ASN A 428 6.51 18.07 -10.11
C ASN A 428 7.03 18.65 -11.42
N SER A 429 7.65 19.82 -11.35
CA SER A 429 8.13 20.51 -12.54
C SER A 429 9.57 21.01 -12.40
N ALA A 430 10.26 21.02 -13.53
CA ALA A 430 11.59 21.60 -13.67
C ALA A 430 11.62 22.50 -14.91
N ILE A 431 12.26 23.66 -14.77
CA ILE A 431 12.55 24.54 -15.90
C ILE A 431 14.05 24.40 -16.20
N THR A 432 14.40 24.06 -17.42
CA THR A 432 15.81 23.95 -17.83
C THR A 432 16.47 25.31 -17.84
N ALA A 433 17.78 25.33 -17.62
CA ALA A 433 18.57 26.48 -18.00
C ALA A 433 18.45 26.71 -19.53
N ALA A 434 18.57 27.95 -19.95
CA ALA A 434 18.59 28.26 -21.38
C ALA A 434 19.84 27.64 -22.05
N SER A 435 19.61 26.94 -23.15
CA SER A 435 20.68 26.44 -24.02
C SER A 435 20.75 27.32 -25.27
N HIS A 436 21.95 27.66 -25.72
CA HIS A 436 22.21 28.58 -26.79
C HIS A 436 22.90 27.87 -27.97
N PHE A 437 22.33 27.97 -29.13
CA PHE A 437 22.81 27.32 -30.35
C PHE A 437 23.11 28.39 -31.41
N LEU A 438 24.38 28.45 -31.86
CA LEU A 438 24.78 29.39 -32.90
C LEU A 438 24.07 29.05 -34.22
N ILE A 439 23.46 30.06 -34.84
CA ILE A 439 22.88 29.94 -36.19
C ILE A 439 24.03 30.13 -37.15
N LEU A 440 24.41 29.07 -37.84
CA LEU A 440 25.48 29.07 -38.80
C LEU A 440 25.04 29.68 -40.13
N PRO A 441 25.96 30.25 -40.93
CA PRO A 441 25.67 30.53 -42.34
C PRO A 441 25.25 29.23 -43.05
N GLY A 442 24.26 29.31 -43.89
CA GLY A 442 23.85 28.19 -44.72
C GLY A 442 24.74 27.99 -45.93
N LEU A 443 25.24 29.10 -46.45
CA LEU A 443 26.13 29.10 -47.60
C LEU A 443 27.47 28.44 -47.25
N ASP A 444 27.97 27.62 -48.18
CA ASP A 444 29.23 26.91 -48.05
C ASP A 444 29.86 26.75 -49.42
N PHE A 445 30.97 27.39 -49.66
CA PHE A 445 31.76 27.22 -50.87
C PHE A 445 32.79 26.12 -50.70
N THR A 446 33.00 25.35 -51.74
CA THR A 446 34.05 24.32 -51.74
C THR A 446 34.79 24.31 -53.06
N VAL A 447 36.09 24.12 -53.01
CA VAL A 447 36.85 23.80 -54.21
C VAL A 447 36.93 22.28 -54.32
N SER A 448 36.05 21.69 -55.15
CA SER A 448 35.89 20.24 -55.24
C SER A 448 36.95 19.52 -56.06
N ASP A 449 37.47 20.20 -57.06
CA ASP A 449 38.55 19.67 -57.91
C ASP A 449 39.39 20.82 -58.46
N ALA A 450 40.68 20.60 -58.65
CA ALA A 450 41.54 21.48 -59.40
C ALA A 450 42.64 20.67 -60.12
N SER A 451 43.04 21.13 -61.26
CA SER A 451 44.05 20.45 -62.06
C SER A 451 44.91 21.45 -62.84
N LEU A 452 46.11 21.04 -63.15
CA LEU A 452 47.09 21.74 -63.93
C LEU A 452 47.32 20.94 -65.22
N ASN A 453 47.27 21.61 -66.37
CA ASN A 453 47.53 20.95 -67.67
C ASN A 453 49.00 20.49 -67.82
N ARG A 454 49.90 20.98 -66.94
CA ARG A 454 51.31 20.59 -66.87
C ARG A 454 51.79 20.70 -65.39
N LEU A 455 52.60 19.76 -64.95
CA LEU A 455 53.18 19.77 -63.58
C LEU A 455 54.57 20.38 -63.54
N ILE A 456 55.20 20.66 -64.65
CA ILE A 456 56.51 21.31 -64.80
C ILE A 456 56.45 22.40 -65.81
N VAL A 457 56.91 23.61 -65.46
CA VAL A 457 56.96 24.78 -66.31
C VAL A 457 58.36 25.40 -66.34
N ARG A 458 58.60 26.36 -67.27
CA ARG A 458 59.85 27.16 -67.22
C ARG A 458 59.63 28.44 -66.44
N ALA A 459 60.47 28.62 -65.40
CA ALA A 459 60.42 29.82 -64.59
C ALA A 459 60.84 31.07 -65.41
N GLY A 460 60.25 32.22 -65.12
CA GLY A 460 60.62 33.49 -65.68
C GLY A 460 60.26 33.69 -67.19
N THR A 461 59.57 32.72 -67.78
CA THR A 461 59.10 32.81 -69.18
C THR A 461 57.59 33.05 -69.25
N GLN A 462 57.12 33.62 -70.36
CA GLN A 462 55.68 33.68 -70.62
C GLN A 462 55.17 32.30 -71.09
N ASP A 463 55.38 31.28 -70.33
CA ASP A 463 54.88 29.92 -70.53
C ASP A 463 53.84 29.58 -69.49
N PRO A 464 52.63 30.09 -69.60
CA PRO A 464 51.59 29.92 -68.63
C PRO A 464 51.11 28.46 -68.59
N VAL A 465 50.89 27.94 -67.38
CA VAL A 465 50.15 26.69 -67.20
C VAL A 465 48.67 26.98 -66.97
N LEU A 466 47.83 26.24 -67.67
CA LEU A 466 46.41 26.35 -67.52
C LEU A 466 46.02 25.59 -66.25
N LEU A 467 45.40 26.31 -65.32
CA LEU A 467 44.77 25.74 -64.10
C LEU A 467 43.23 25.76 -64.38
N GLU A 468 42.63 24.62 -64.16
CA GLU A 468 41.18 24.49 -64.16
C GLU A 468 40.77 24.05 -62.71
N ALA A 469 39.69 24.65 -62.19
CA ALA A 469 39.13 24.29 -60.91
C ALA A 469 37.63 24.38 -60.96
N GLN A 470 36.99 23.52 -60.15
CA GLN A 470 35.56 23.51 -59.94
C GLN A 470 35.24 24.03 -58.55
N ILE A 471 34.47 25.08 -58.49
CA ILE A 471 33.94 25.69 -57.26
C ILE A 471 32.49 25.25 -57.13
N ASN A 472 32.11 24.74 -56.00
CA ASN A 472 30.73 24.37 -55.73
C ASN A 472 30.18 25.21 -54.55
N THR A 473 28.88 25.32 -54.50
CA THR A 473 28.14 25.81 -53.34
C THR A 473 27.07 24.81 -52.97
N ASN A 474 26.71 24.76 -51.71
CA ASN A 474 25.62 23.91 -51.24
C ASN A 474 24.25 24.55 -51.50
N GLU A 475 24.20 25.86 -51.83
CA GLU A 475 22.96 26.58 -52.13
C GLU A 475 23.17 27.67 -53.18
N PHE A 476 22.07 28.26 -53.66
CA PHE A 476 22.13 29.36 -54.60
C PHE A 476 22.74 30.62 -53.99
N TYR A 477 23.79 31.13 -54.56
CA TYR A 477 24.44 32.38 -54.17
C TYR A 477 24.24 33.47 -55.22
N SER A 478 23.62 34.55 -54.81
CA SER A 478 23.30 35.68 -55.73
C SER A 478 24.38 36.76 -55.75
N GLY A 479 25.34 36.71 -54.87
CA GLY A 479 26.43 37.69 -54.83
C GLY A 479 27.55 37.41 -55.83
N SER A 480 28.61 38.19 -55.72
CA SER A 480 29.87 37.96 -56.44
C SER A 480 30.91 37.42 -55.47
N VAL A 481 31.77 36.52 -55.92
CA VAL A 481 32.82 35.94 -55.10
C VAL A 481 34.17 35.99 -55.79
N ILE A 482 35.24 36.21 -55.05
CA ILE A 482 36.61 36.21 -55.56
C ILE A 482 37.18 34.80 -55.45
N VAL A 483 37.74 34.31 -56.53
CA VAL A 483 38.58 33.10 -56.49
C VAL A 483 40.01 33.49 -56.80
N SER A 484 40.92 33.15 -55.92
CA SER A 484 42.33 33.45 -56.06
C SER A 484 43.16 32.19 -56.27
N ILE A 485 44.12 32.28 -57.16
CA ILE A 485 45.17 31.27 -57.29
C ILE A 485 46.45 31.85 -56.66
N GLN A 486 46.95 31.18 -55.69
CA GLN A 486 48.13 31.60 -54.92
C GLN A 486 49.22 30.55 -55.00
N SER A 487 50.46 31.00 -54.88
CA SER A 487 51.61 30.09 -54.77
C SER A 487 52.44 30.39 -53.54
N ALA A 488 53.05 29.33 -53.00
CA ALA A 488 54.09 29.46 -52.00
C ALA A 488 55.20 28.42 -52.27
N PRO A 489 56.47 28.69 -51.92
CA PRO A 489 57.52 27.69 -52.04
C PRO A 489 57.14 26.43 -51.24
N ALA A 490 57.30 25.24 -51.84
CA ALA A 490 56.99 23.98 -51.18
C ALA A 490 57.85 23.73 -49.94
N SER A 491 59.00 24.40 -49.84
CA SER A 491 59.95 24.36 -48.72
C SER A 491 59.76 25.50 -47.71
N ARG A 492 58.57 26.15 -47.68
CA ARG A 492 58.32 27.27 -46.78
C ARG A 492 58.26 26.82 -45.31
N ASP A 493 58.74 27.65 -44.44
CA ASP A 493 58.66 27.43 -42.98
C ASP A 493 57.37 28.00 -42.35
N SER A 494 56.60 28.78 -43.07
CA SER A 494 55.36 29.43 -42.63
C SER A 494 54.21 29.19 -43.61
N LEU A 495 53.01 28.88 -43.08
CA LEU A 495 51.76 28.70 -43.83
C LEU A 495 51.14 30.04 -44.34
N THR A 496 51.79 31.19 -43.98
CA THR A 496 51.25 32.53 -44.32
C THR A 496 51.90 33.16 -45.55
N ASP A 497 52.95 32.56 -46.16
CA ASP A 497 53.74 33.14 -47.24
C ASP A 497 53.14 32.86 -48.65
N TRP A 498 51.83 33.08 -48.79
CA TRP A 498 51.16 32.94 -50.04
C TRP A 498 51.25 34.20 -50.89
N THR A 499 51.58 34.03 -52.19
CA THR A 499 51.60 35.10 -53.17
C THR A 499 50.52 34.86 -54.22
N THR A 500 49.63 35.83 -54.41
CA THR A 500 48.57 35.73 -55.44
C THR A 500 49.18 35.77 -56.84
N LEU A 501 48.96 34.71 -57.56
CA LEU A 501 49.39 34.61 -59.00
C LEU A 501 48.36 35.19 -59.96
N ASN A 502 47.09 34.91 -59.69
CA ASN A 502 45.96 35.39 -60.48
C ASN A 502 44.69 35.36 -59.58
N SER A 503 43.69 36.12 -59.94
CA SER A 503 42.38 36.08 -59.31
C SER A 503 41.29 36.41 -60.36
N VAL A 504 40.08 35.86 -60.11
CA VAL A 504 38.90 36.14 -60.90
C VAL A 504 37.74 36.48 -59.94
N VAL A 505 36.95 37.45 -60.37
CA VAL A 505 35.68 37.74 -59.70
C VAL A 505 34.62 36.99 -60.45
N LEU A 506 34.02 36.03 -59.85
CA LEU A 506 32.82 35.36 -60.30
C LEU A 506 31.64 36.31 -60.06
N PRO A 507 30.95 36.76 -61.15
CA PRO A 507 29.89 37.76 -61.02
C PRO A 507 28.64 37.19 -60.32
N SER A 508 27.79 38.10 -59.90
CA SER A 508 26.47 37.74 -59.38
C SER A 508 25.73 36.77 -60.29
N GLY A 509 25.21 35.68 -59.74
CA GLY A 509 24.47 34.64 -60.47
C GLY A 509 25.35 33.55 -61.09
N SER A 510 26.68 33.52 -60.88
CA SER A 510 27.55 32.43 -61.36
C SER A 510 27.13 31.07 -60.76
N PHE A 511 26.58 31.04 -59.57
CA PHE A 511 26.23 29.80 -58.86
C PHE A 511 24.74 29.42 -58.94
N ILE A 512 24.10 29.71 -60.08
CA ILE A 512 22.70 29.29 -60.32
C ILE A 512 22.55 27.77 -60.25
N ASP A 513 23.52 27.05 -60.80
CA ASP A 513 23.55 25.59 -60.78
C ASP A 513 24.41 25.02 -59.65
N GLN A 514 24.70 25.85 -58.65
CA GLN A 514 25.51 25.49 -57.48
C GLN A 514 26.93 25.03 -57.81
N GLN A 515 27.40 25.28 -59.01
CA GLN A 515 28.75 24.95 -59.43
C GLN A 515 29.22 25.95 -60.52
N GLU A 516 30.49 26.26 -60.45
CA GLU A 516 31.17 27.11 -61.50
C GLU A 516 32.54 26.54 -61.75
N GLN A 517 32.88 26.49 -63.04
CA GLN A 517 34.23 26.08 -63.50
C GLN A 517 35.05 27.29 -63.89
N ILE A 518 36.22 27.41 -63.29
CA ILE A 518 37.21 28.44 -63.62
C ILE A 518 38.35 27.85 -64.40
N SER A 519 38.85 28.65 -65.33
CA SER A 519 40.04 28.30 -66.09
C SER A 519 40.97 29.53 -66.15
N MET A 520 42.12 29.43 -65.56
CA MET A 520 43.07 30.56 -65.46
C MET A 520 44.49 30.17 -65.78
N ASN A 521 45.21 31.10 -66.40
CA ASN A 521 46.64 30.94 -66.64
C ASN A 521 47.43 31.41 -65.44
N VAL A 522 48.35 30.58 -64.97
CA VAL A 522 49.31 30.90 -63.90
C VAL A 522 50.72 30.88 -64.48
N THR A 523 51.54 31.80 -63.98
CA THR A 523 52.95 31.92 -64.39
C THR A 523 53.84 31.98 -63.14
N LEU A 524 54.88 31.13 -63.07
CA LEU A 524 55.85 31.12 -61.98
C LEU A 524 57.11 31.85 -62.43
N LEU A 525 57.51 32.87 -61.68
CA LEU A 525 58.63 33.76 -62.07
C LEU A 525 59.99 33.23 -61.64
N THR A 526 60.06 32.36 -60.62
CA THR A 526 61.29 31.80 -60.07
C THR A 526 61.31 30.28 -60.21
N ALA A 527 62.51 29.73 -60.31
CA ALA A 527 62.67 28.27 -60.30
C ALA A 527 62.48 27.68 -58.87
N GLY A 528 61.89 26.52 -58.80
CA GLY A 528 61.64 25.80 -57.52
C GLY A 528 60.41 24.92 -57.59
N GLU A 529 60.11 24.30 -56.48
CA GLU A 529 58.82 23.59 -56.25
C GLU A 529 57.89 24.52 -55.50
N PHE A 530 56.61 24.56 -55.94
CA PHE A 530 55.60 25.45 -55.39
C PHE A 530 54.32 24.66 -55.09
N ASP A 531 53.79 24.90 -53.90
CA ASP A 531 52.39 24.61 -53.65
C ASP A 531 51.56 25.69 -54.34
N ILE A 532 50.53 25.27 -55.05
CA ILE A 532 49.49 26.14 -55.63
C ILE A 532 48.24 25.93 -54.80
N ARG A 533 47.66 27.01 -54.34
CA ARG A 533 46.40 27.03 -53.66
C ARG A 533 45.34 27.71 -54.51
N VAL A 534 44.24 27.01 -54.78
CA VAL A 534 43.02 27.63 -55.25
C VAL A 534 42.17 27.92 -54.03
N ILE A 535 41.77 29.16 -53.84
CA ILE A 535 41.00 29.58 -52.67
C ILE A 535 39.82 30.43 -53.16
N VAL A 536 38.63 30.07 -52.72
CA VAL A 536 37.42 30.86 -52.87
C VAL A 536 37.23 31.75 -51.64
N ASP A 537 36.76 32.96 -51.84
CA ASP A 537 36.64 34.02 -50.83
C ASP A 537 37.90 34.18 -49.92
N PRO A 538 39.08 34.51 -50.51
CA PRO A 538 40.36 34.54 -49.78
C PRO A 538 40.41 35.56 -48.63
N GLU A 539 39.47 36.49 -48.56
CA GLU A 539 39.39 37.53 -47.52
C GLU A 539 38.38 37.21 -46.45
N ASN A 540 37.73 36.05 -46.54
CA ASN A 540 36.63 35.64 -45.61
C ASN A 540 35.58 36.76 -45.48
N SER A 541 35.18 37.31 -46.57
CA SER A 541 34.26 38.45 -46.63
C SER A 541 32.80 38.00 -46.71
N ILE A 542 32.57 36.74 -47.07
CA ILE A 542 31.26 36.09 -47.20
C ILE A 542 31.21 35.08 -46.06
N PRO A 543 30.30 35.22 -45.08
CA PRO A 543 30.16 34.22 -44.01
C PRO A 543 29.75 32.87 -44.57
N GLU A 544 30.50 31.83 -44.24
CA GLU A 544 30.26 30.47 -44.74
C GLU A 544 30.19 29.48 -43.59
N ARG A 545 29.62 28.31 -43.89
CA ARG A 545 29.43 27.25 -42.93
C ARG A 545 30.76 26.62 -42.47
N ASP A 546 31.66 26.39 -43.41
CA ASP A 546 32.98 25.84 -43.15
C ASP A 546 34.06 26.62 -43.97
N GLU A 547 34.66 27.60 -43.35
CA GLU A 547 35.75 28.39 -43.93
C GLU A 547 37.03 27.56 -44.20
N GLY A 548 37.08 26.31 -43.71
CA GLY A 548 38.26 25.45 -43.86
C GLY A 548 38.25 24.60 -45.15
N ASN A 549 37.13 24.54 -45.87
CA ASN A 549 36.98 23.73 -47.08
C ASN A 549 37.07 24.54 -48.39
N ASN A 550 37.36 25.85 -48.27
CA ASN A 550 37.41 26.82 -49.38
C ASN A 550 38.69 26.73 -50.19
N GLU A 551 39.57 25.83 -49.91
CA GLU A 551 40.89 25.72 -50.55
C GLU A 551 41.16 24.34 -51.14
N TYR A 552 41.89 24.34 -52.26
CA TYR A 552 42.41 23.12 -52.88
C TYR A 552 43.88 23.27 -53.20
N PHE A 553 44.68 22.28 -52.92
CA PHE A 553 46.15 22.34 -53.05
C PHE A 553 46.65 21.47 -54.20
N LEU A 554 47.51 22.03 -54.99
CA LEU A 554 48.24 21.39 -56.07
C LEU A 554 49.76 21.63 -55.94
N LEU A 555 50.57 20.82 -56.59
CA LEU A 555 52.01 20.96 -56.58
C LEU A 555 52.52 21.15 -58.02
N ILE A 556 53.44 22.07 -58.22
CA ILE A 556 54.05 22.34 -59.52
C ILE A 556 55.55 22.63 -59.39
N GLY A 557 56.33 22.13 -60.33
CA GLY A 557 57.77 22.45 -60.46
C GLY A 557 58.05 23.51 -61.55
N ALA A 558 58.82 24.52 -61.22
CA ALA A 558 59.34 25.50 -62.16
C ALA A 558 60.88 25.31 -62.34
N ALA A 559 61.26 24.96 -63.54
CA ALA A 559 62.68 24.72 -63.87
C ALA A 559 63.37 26.00 -64.38
N ASP A 560 64.65 26.22 -64.07
CA ASP A 560 65.44 27.29 -64.59
C ASP A 560 65.55 27.17 -66.16
N PRO A 561 65.29 28.18 -66.92
CA PRO A 561 65.37 28.15 -68.39
C PRO A 561 66.77 27.78 -68.89
N GLN A 562 67.81 28.09 -68.16
CA GLN A 562 69.19 27.80 -68.57
C GLN A 562 69.60 26.33 -68.38
N VAL A 563 69.02 25.63 -67.41
CA VAL A 563 69.29 24.22 -67.19
C VAL A 563 68.65 23.32 -68.22
N ILE A 564 67.50 23.70 -68.77
CA ILE A 564 66.82 22.95 -69.81
C ILE A 564 67.53 22.99 -71.14
N GLY A 565 68.37 24.09 -71.39
CA GLY A 565 69.11 24.25 -72.61
C GLY A 565 70.45 23.50 -72.72
N SER A 566 70.98 22.95 -71.61
CA SER A 566 72.28 22.30 -71.54
C SER A 566 72.27 20.77 -71.42
N VAL A 567 71.12 20.14 -71.28
CA VAL A 567 71.02 18.67 -71.19
C VAL A 567 70.53 18.11 -72.57
N SER A 568 71.37 18.28 -73.60
CA SER A 568 71.31 17.48 -74.80
C SER A 568 72.00 16.13 -74.52
N GLY A 569 71.25 15.15 -74.11
CA GLY A 569 71.71 13.79 -74.07
C GLY A 569 72.15 13.28 -72.74
N PHE A 570 71.26 13.02 -71.80
CA PHE A 570 71.32 11.82 -70.96
C PHE A 570 70.07 11.71 -70.10
N VAL A 571 69.30 10.69 -70.37
CA VAL A 571 68.33 10.01 -69.52
C VAL A 571 67.19 10.87 -68.91
N PRO A 572 66.20 11.30 -69.72
CA PRO A 572 65.01 11.95 -69.11
C PRO A 572 64.15 11.06 -68.21
N ASN A 573 64.19 9.75 -68.41
CA ASN A 573 63.21 8.86 -67.83
C ASN A 573 63.53 8.42 -66.37
N LEU A 574 64.80 8.57 -65.90
CA LEU A 574 65.15 8.13 -64.53
C LEU A 574 64.89 9.22 -63.48
N ILE A 575 65.06 10.49 -63.87
CA ILE A 575 64.80 11.63 -62.99
C ILE A 575 63.30 11.85 -62.83
N ILE A 576 62.51 11.70 -63.92
CA ILE A 576 61.08 11.80 -63.87
C ILE A 576 60.46 10.67 -63.02
N LEU A 577 60.95 9.46 -63.10
CA LEU A 577 60.50 8.36 -62.24
C LEU A 577 60.86 8.54 -60.76
N LEU A 578 62.01 9.17 -60.45
CA LEU A 578 62.42 9.48 -59.07
C LEU A 578 61.60 10.62 -58.47
N ILE A 579 61.26 11.63 -59.25
CA ILE A 579 60.39 12.74 -58.87
C ILE A 579 58.96 12.25 -58.66
N ILE A 580 58.39 11.46 -59.59
CA ILE A 580 57.04 10.88 -59.45
C ILE A 580 56.96 9.92 -58.26
N GLY A 581 58.03 9.15 -57.97
CA GLY A 581 58.09 8.25 -56.80
C GLY A 581 58.13 9.00 -55.47
N LEU A 582 58.82 10.11 -55.37
CA LEU A 582 58.87 10.99 -54.20
C LEU A 582 57.53 11.72 -53.99
N PHE A 583 56.88 12.17 -55.07
CA PHE A 583 55.57 12.82 -55.01
C PHE A 583 54.49 11.86 -54.51
N ALA A 584 54.46 10.63 -54.97
CA ALA A 584 53.48 9.64 -54.49
C ALA A 584 53.64 9.33 -52.99
N SER A 585 54.86 9.34 -52.46
CA SER A 585 55.12 9.05 -51.04
C SER A 585 54.75 10.24 -50.15
N VAL A 586 54.90 11.48 -50.61
CA VAL A 586 54.53 12.69 -49.84
C VAL A 586 53.01 12.87 -49.82
N ILE A 587 52.30 12.59 -50.92
CA ILE A 587 50.83 12.66 -50.99
C ILE A 587 50.19 11.54 -50.13
N LEU A 588 50.77 10.32 -50.11
CA LEU A 588 50.28 9.26 -49.25
C LEU A 588 50.52 9.53 -47.77
N ASN A 589 51.64 10.17 -47.41
CA ASN A 589 51.98 10.48 -46.02
C ASN A 589 51.17 11.67 -45.45
N ARG A 590 50.70 12.60 -46.29
CA ARG A 590 49.80 13.69 -45.88
C ARG A 590 48.35 13.28 -45.74
N ARG A 591 47.89 12.25 -46.49
CA ARG A 591 46.54 11.69 -46.27
C ARG A 591 46.38 10.87 -44.96
N GLN A 592 47.49 10.41 -44.37
CA GLN A 592 47.44 9.69 -43.10
C GLN A 592 47.54 10.59 -41.86
N SER A 593 47.86 11.87 -42.01
CA SER A 593 47.92 12.83 -40.88
C SER A 593 46.71 13.79 -40.79
N ALA A 594 45.69 13.57 -41.64
CA ALA A 594 44.46 14.37 -41.65
C ALA A 594 43.18 13.51 -41.41
N CYS A 595 43.35 12.37 -40.69
CA CYS A 595 42.24 11.63 -40.05
C CYS A 595 42.38 11.69 -38.54
#